data_6df98b260a1808d2967220db2eafd42d
#
_entry.id   6df98b260a1808d2967220db2eafd42d
#
_cell.length_a   1.000
_cell.length_b   1.000
_cell.length_c   1.000
_cell.angle_alpha   90.00
_cell.angle_beta   90.00
_cell.angle_gamma   90.00
#
_symmetry.space_group_name_H-M   'P 1'
#
loop_
_entity.id
_entity.type
_entity.pdbx_description
1 polymer ?
#
loop_
_entity_poly.entity_id
_entity_poly.type
_entity_poly.pdbx_seq_one_letter_code
_entity_poly.pdbx_strand_id
1 'polypeptide(L)'
;MDLSTTNEAGAVYNTYIHSFTNQDGSVNWLPVCADVHGFVVNRDLFEKYKIPLPTDYESFVSACQAFDKVGIRGFTADYYYDYTCMETLQGLSAAELSTAAGRRWRTA
;
A
#
# COMPACT_ATOMS: atom_id res chain seq x y z
N MET A 1 -0.25 -29.94 2.74
CA MET A 1 -0.88 -30.25 1.44
C MET A 1 -0.36 -29.22 0.45
N ASP A 2 0.24 -29.66 -0.63
CA ASP A 2 0.74 -28.74 -1.67
C ASP A 2 -0.35 -28.50 -2.72
N LEU A 3 -0.68 -27.25 -2.96
CA LEU A 3 -1.72 -26.80 -3.89
C LEU A 3 -1.15 -26.34 -5.25
N SER A 4 0.19 -26.36 -5.41
CA SER A 4 0.86 -25.80 -6.61
C SER A 4 0.40 -26.41 -7.94
N THR A 5 -0.07 -27.65 -7.89
CA THR A 5 -0.52 -28.43 -9.07
C THR A 5 -2.03 -28.43 -9.27
N THR A 6 -2.78 -27.69 -8.48
CA THR A 6 -4.25 -27.64 -8.59
C THR A 6 -4.69 -26.70 -9.71
N ASN A 7 -5.89 -26.95 -10.26
CA ASN A 7 -6.47 -26.05 -11.25
C ASN A 7 -6.74 -24.65 -10.68
N GLU A 8 -7.08 -24.57 -9.40
CA GLU A 8 -7.32 -23.34 -8.67
C GLU A 8 -6.05 -22.48 -8.58
N ALA A 9 -4.89 -23.11 -8.35
CA ALA A 9 -3.60 -22.39 -8.38
C ALA A 9 -3.31 -21.80 -9.77
N GLY A 10 -3.65 -22.52 -10.84
CA GLY A 10 -3.50 -22.04 -12.22
C GLY A 10 -4.42 -20.87 -12.59
N ALA A 11 -5.50 -20.66 -11.83
CA ALA A 11 -6.41 -19.53 -12.03
C ALA A 11 -5.94 -18.25 -11.30
N VAL A 12 -4.98 -18.34 -10.40
CA VAL A 12 -4.44 -17.18 -9.67
C VAL A 12 -3.28 -16.57 -10.43
N TYR A 13 -3.24 -15.23 -10.52
CA TYR A 13 -2.12 -14.53 -11.15
C TYR A 13 -0.78 -14.90 -10.47
N ASN A 14 0.24 -15.16 -11.26
CA ASN A 14 1.58 -15.57 -10.80
C ASN A 14 2.15 -14.66 -9.70
N THR A 15 1.91 -13.35 -9.79
CA THR A 15 2.39 -12.39 -8.79
C THR A 15 1.86 -12.70 -7.38
N TYR A 16 0.60 -13.13 -7.28
CA TYR A 16 -0.01 -13.49 -6.00
C TYR A 16 0.46 -14.86 -5.51
N ILE A 17 0.57 -15.84 -6.40
CA ILE A 17 1.07 -17.17 -6.05
C ILE A 17 2.48 -17.10 -5.48
N HIS A 18 3.38 -16.31 -6.06
CA HIS A 18 4.74 -16.15 -5.57
C HIS A 18 4.81 -15.68 -4.11
N SER A 19 3.86 -14.84 -3.67
CA SER A 19 3.80 -14.37 -2.28
C SER A 19 3.43 -15.48 -1.28
N PHE A 20 2.82 -16.57 -1.76
CA PHE A 20 2.38 -17.72 -0.96
C PHE A 20 3.18 -19.00 -1.23
N THR A 21 4.24 -18.90 -2.04
CA THR A 21 5.13 -20.03 -2.33
C THR A 21 6.21 -20.12 -1.27
N ASN A 22 6.35 -21.30 -0.66
CA ASN A 22 7.38 -21.59 0.31
C ASN A 22 8.77 -21.69 -0.36
N GLN A 23 9.84 -21.72 0.44
CA GLN A 23 11.21 -21.83 -0.06
C GLN A 23 11.47 -23.15 -0.82
N ASP A 24 10.72 -24.21 -0.53
CA ASP A 24 10.76 -25.51 -1.21
C ASP A 24 9.91 -25.57 -2.49
N GLY A 25 9.27 -24.47 -2.85
CA GLY A 25 8.39 -24.35 -4.02
C GLY A 25 6.95 -24.81 -3.80
N SER A 26 6.62 -25.34 -2.62
CA SER A 26 5.24 -25.75 -2.32
C SER A 26 4.32 -24.55 -2.05
N VAL A 27 3.04 -24.72 -2.36
CA VAL A 27 1.99 -23.71 -2.13
C VAL A 27 0.93 -24.31 -1.20
N ASN A 28 0.82 -23.77 0.02
CA ASN A 28 -0.13 -24.27 1.02
C ASN A 28 -1.38 -23.39 1.15
N TRP A 29 -1.36 -22.20 0.56
CA TRP A 29 -2.42 -21.20 0.63
C TRP A 29 -2.68 -20.62 -0.76
N LEU A 30 -3.96 -20.44 -1.09
CA LEU A 30 -4.35 -19.71 -2.29
C LEU A 30 -5.08 -18.43 -1.90
N PRO A 31 -4.71 -17.28 -2.47
CA PRO A 31 -5.43 -16.04 -2.24
C PRO A 31 -6.82 -16.10 -2.86
N VAL A 32 -7.83 -15.68 -2.12
CA VAL A 32 -9.22 -15.66 -2.56
C VAL A 32 -9.59 -14.29 -3.14
N CYS A 33 -9.03 -13.23 -2.57
CA CYS A 33 -9.22 -11.85 -3.02
C CYS A 33 -7.96 -11.04 -2.78
N ALA A 34 -7.89 -9.87 -3.38
CA ALA A 34 -6.87 -8.88 -3.11
C ALA A 34 -7.54 -7.54 -2.81
N ASP A 35 -7.12 -6.92 -1.72
CA ASP A 35 -7.51 -5.56 -1.38
C ASP A 35 -6.43 -4.58 -1.87
N VAL A 36 -6.88 -3.44 -2.39
CA VAL A 36 -5.98 -2.38 -2.83
C VAL A 36 -5.98 -1.29 -1.77
N HIS A 37 -4.83 -1.11 -1.13
CA HIS A 37 -4.60 -0.01 -0.20
C HIS A 37 -3.92 1.15 -0.91
N GLY A 38 -4.38 2.36 -0.64
CA GLY A 38 -3.83 3.55 -1.26
C GLY A 38 -4.48 4.83 -0.76
N PHE A 39 -3.98 5.95 -1.24
CA PHE A 39 -4.57 7.26 -0.94
C PHE A 39 -5.64 7.62 -1.96
N VAL A 40 -6.84 7.89 -1.47
CA VAL A 40 -7.91 8.46 -2.28
C VAL A 40 -7.76 9.97 -2.26
N VAL A 41 -7.70 10.59 -3.42
CA VAL A 41 -7.55 12.04 -3.56
C VAL A 41 -8.78 12.69 -4.18
N ASN A 42 -9.20 13.82 -3.64
CA ASN A 42 -10.23 14.65 -4.25
C ASN A 42 -9.59 15.59 -5.28
N ARG A 43 -9.58 15.17 -6.54
CA ARG A 43 -8.95 15.93 -7.63
C ARG A 43 -9.51 17.32 -7.82
N ASP A 44 -10.83 17.51 -7.63
CA ASP A 44 -11.49 18.80 -7.79
C ASP A 44 -10.95 19.84 -6.80
N LEU A 45 -10.60 19.40 -5.57
CA LEU A 45 -9.97 20.28 -4.60
C LEU A 45 -8.56 20.67 -5.01
N PHE A 46 -7.77 19.75 -5.52
CA PHE A 46 -6.44 20.05 -6.02
C PHE A 46 -6.49 21.07 -7.19
N GLU A 47 -7.40 20.86 -8.14
CA GLU A 47 -7.60 21.79 -9.26
C GLU A 47 -8.11 23.14 -8.80
N LYS A 48 -9.12 23.17 -7.93
CA LYS A 48 -9.72 24.42 -7.40
C LYS A 48 -8.69 25.32 -6.72
N TYR A 49 -7.82 24.73 -5.90
CA TYR A 49 -6.80 25.48 -5.14
C TYR A 49 -5.44 25.55 -5.85
N LYS A 50 -5.34 25.01 -7.08
CA LYS A 50 -4.11 24.98 -7.88
C LYS A 50 -2.93 24.34 -7.12
N ILE A 51 -3.22 23.31 -6.35
CA ILE A 51 -2.22 22.52 -5.62
C ILE A 51 -1.85 21.34 -6.53
N PRO A 52 -0.56 21.10 -6.82
CA PRO A 52 -0.16 19.94 -7.62
C PRO A 52 -0.43 18.63 -6.89
N LEU A 53 -0.81 17.58 -7.64
CA LEU A 53 -0.93 16.23 -7.09
C LEU A 53 0.44 15.74 -6.61
N PRO A 54 0.54 15.17 -5.41
CA PRO A 54 1.80 14.70 -4.86
C PRO A 54 2.28 13.44 -5.61
N THR A 55 3.59 13.36 -5.81
CA THR A 55 4.28 12.22 -6.44
C THR A 55 5.28 11.53 -5.52
N ASP A 56 5.59 12.16 -4.39
CA ASP A 56 6.49 11.69 -3.36
C ASP A 56 6.07 12.17 -1.98
N TYR A 57 6.77 11.75 -0.95
CA TYR A 57 6.44 12.11 0.43
C TYR A 57 6.55 13.62 0.71
N GLU A 58 7.56 14.29 0.17
CA GLU A 58 7.80 15.72 0.39
C GLU A 58 6.70 16.56 -0.27
N SER A 59 6.32 16.24 -1.48
CA SER A 59 5.20 16.89 -2.18
C SER A 59 3.86 16.58 -1.52
N PHE A 60 3.68 15.40 -0.94
CA PHE A 60 2.50 15.06 -0.14
C PHE A 60 2.39 15.95 1.10
N VAL A 61 3.45 16.09 1.88
CA VAL A 61 3.48 16.99 3.05
C VAL A 61 3.21 18.43 2.64
N SER A 62 3.82 18.88 1.55
CA SER A 62 3.63 20.23 1.01
C SER A 62 2.18 20.49 0.60
N ALA A 63 1.53 19.51 -0.04
CA ALA A 63 0.12 19.59 -0.41
C ALA A 63 -0.78 19.67 0.84
N CYS A 64 -0.52 18.85 1.86
CA CYS A 64 -1.26 18.92 3.12
C CYS A 64 -1.16 20.31 3.77
N GLN A 65 0.05 20.87 3.85
CA GLN A 65 0.28 22.20 4.41
C GLN A 65 -0.41 23.30 3.58
N ALA A 66 -0.48 23.14 2.25
CA ALA A 66 -1.16 24.09 1.38
C ALA A 66 -2.67 24.08 1.61
N PHE A 67 -3.27 22.90 1.80
CA PHE A 67 -4.69 22.78 2.16
C PHE A 67 -5.00 23.35 3.56
N ASP A 68 -4.14 23.10 4.53
CA ASP A 68 -4.32 23.64 5.89
C ASP A 68 -4.35 25.17 5.90
N LYS A 69 -3.54 25.85 5.06
CA LYS A 69 -3.55 27.31 4.90
C LYS A 69 -4.87 27.88 4.38
N VAL A 70 -5.65 27.08 3.66
CA VAL A 70 -6.98 27.48 3.15
C VAL A 70 -8.12 26.90 4.00
N GLY A 71 -7.81 26.37 5.19
CA GLY A 71 -8.79 25.87 6.14
C GLY A 71 -9.37 24.50 5.80
N ILE A 72 -8.72 23.75 4.91
CA ILE A 72 -9.10 22.39 4.53
C ILE A 72 -8.10 21.43 5.15
N ARG A 73 -8.58 20.39 5.82
CA ARG A 73 -7.70 19.36 6.34
C ARG A 73 -7.03 18.60 5.16
N GLY A 74 -5.70 18.67 5.09
CA GLY A 74 -4.92 18.12 3.98
C GLY A 74 -4.92 16.60 3.92
N PHE A 75 -5.02 15.93 5.08
CA PHE A 75 -5.05 14.48 5.16
C PHE A 75 -5.97 14.01 6.28
N THR A 76 -6.69 12.91 6.02
CA THR A 76 -7.51 12.22 7.01
C THR A 76 -7.30 10.73 6.84
N ALA A 77 -7.08 10.01 7.94
CA ALA A 77 -7.06 8.56 7.98
C ALA A 77 -8.06 8.06 9.02
N ASP A 78 -8.53 6.85 8.83
CA ASP A 78 -9.31 6.16 9.83
C ASP A 78 -8.38 5.55 10.87
N TYR A 79 -8.58 5.93 12.13
CA TYR A 79 -7.84 5.39 13.28
C TYR A 79 -8.78 4.67 14.25
N TYR A 80 -9.98 4.34 13.81
CA TYR A 80 -10.93 3.61 14.64
C TYR A 80 -10.47 2.17 14.89
N TYR A 81 -9.86 1.56 13.87
CA TYR A 81 -9.27 0.23 13.98
C TYR A 81 -7.75 0.33 13.93
N ASP A 82 -7.06 -0.44 14.79
CA ASP A 82 -5.60 -0.44 14.88
C ASP A 82 -4.92 -0.78 13.55
N TYR A 83 -5.51 -1.69 12.76
CA TYR A 83 -4.93 -2.11 11.49
C TYR A 83 -4.92 -1.00 10.44
N THR A 84 -5.89 -0.08 10.43
CA THR A 84 -5.91 1.03 9.46
C THR A 84 -4.77 2.01 9.68
N CYS A 85 -4.37 2.20 10.95
CA CYS A 85 -3.19 2.97 11.29
C CYS A 85 -1.91 2.30 10.74
N MET A 86 -1.80 0.98 10.92
CA MET A 86 -0.67 0.20 10.39
C MET A 86 -0.60 0.24 8.87
N GLU A 87 -1.72 0.14 8.18
CA GLU A 87 -1.80 0.23 6.71
C GLU A 87 -1.36 1.61 6.21
N THR A 88 -1.77 2.67 6.89
CA THR A 88 -1.30 4.03 6.58
C THR A 88 0.21 4.16 6.72
N LEU A 89 0.79 3.65 7.82
CA LEU A 89 2.24 3.64 8.04
C LEU A 89 2.97 2.80 6.99
N GLN A 90 2.45 1.63 6.64
CA GLN A 90 3.01 0.77 5.59
C GLN A 90 3.02 1.49 4.24
N GLY A 91 1.92 2.16 3.88
CA GLY A 91 1.84 2.95 2.65
C GLY A 91 2.87 4.07 2.59
N LEU A 92 3.00 4.84 3.67
CA LEU A 92 3.97 5.95 3.76
C LEU A 92 5.42 5.47 3.77
N SER A 93 5.69 4.29 4.35
CA SER A 93 7.04 3.71 4.44
C SER A 93 7.39 2.74 3.32
N ALA A 94 6.48 2.49 2.38
CA ALA A 94 6.66 1.46 1.35
C ALA A 94 7.92 1.68 0.50
N ALA A 95 8.24 2.92 0.17
CA ALA A 95 9.45 3.26 -0.59
C ALA A 95 10.72 2.85 0.16
N GLU A 96 10.83 3.19 1.45
CA GLU A 96 11.95 2.82 2.31
C GLU A 96 12.03 1.31 2.54
N LEU A 97 10.90 0.66 2.83
CA LEU A 97 10.84 -0.78 3.06
C LEU A 97 11.15 -1.60 1.80
N SER A 98 10.99 -1.02 0.61
CA SER A 98 11.35 -1.66 -0.67
C SER A 98 12.84 -1.60 -0.98
N THR A 99 13.60 -0.75 -0.30
CA THR A 99 15.07 -0.65 -0.45
C THR A 99 15.79 -1.90 0.05
N ALA A 100 17.06 -2.06 -0.33
CA ALA A 100 17.90 -3.15 0.17
C ALA A 100 18.08 -3.09 1.71
N ALA A 101 18.16 -1.89 2.28
CA ALA A 101 18.21 -1.68 3.74
C ALA A 101 16.89 -2.08 4.40
N GLY A 102 15.76 -1.65 3.87
CA GLY A 102 14.43 -1.99 4.38
C GLY A 102 14.12 -3.48 4.32
N ARG A 103 14.60 -4.20 3.30
CA ARG A 103 14.45 -5.66 3.23
C ARG A 103 15.18 -6.41 4.35
N ARG A 104 16.29 -5.88 4.86
CA ARG A 104 17.02 -6.49 5.99
C ARG A 104 16.21 -6.50 7.28
N TRP A 105 15.35 -5.51 7.50
CA TRP A 105 14.46 -5.46 8.67
C TRP A 105 13.42 -6.58 8.69
N ARG A 106 13.05 -7.12 7.52
CA ARG A 106 12.06 -8.21 7.41
C ARG A 106 12.65 -9.59 7.61
N THR A 107 13.97 -9.73 7.63
CA THR A 107 14.68 -11.01 7.73
C THR A 107 15.46 -11.15 9.04
N ALA A 108 15.41 -10.16 9.91
CA ALA A 108 15.97 -10.18 11.26
C ALA A 108 14.91 -10.60 12.29
#